data_ba9b9d1859d6479507a1e01cd3bb3640
#
_entry.id   ba9b9d1859d6479507a1e01cd3bb3640
#
_cell.length_a   1.000
_cell.length_b   1.000
_cell.length_c   1.000
_cell.angle_alpha   90.00
_cell.angle_beta   90.00
_cell.angle_gamma   90.00
#
_symmetry.space_group_name_H-M   'P 1'
#
loop_
_entity.id
_entity.type
_entity.pdbx_description
1 polymer ?
#
loop_
_entity_poly.entity_id
_entity_poly.type
_entity_poly.pdbx_seq_one_letter_code
_entity_poly.pdbx_strand_id
1 'polypeptide(L)'
;MGQTWLFLVCGFVLVNMITHHFSDGLYAKQAVFSAGTVILKHTHTFSHLSILAKGKVAVMKGEEIEVIEAPACIEIKAGVTHGVKAITDCVWFCIHATDEKDPSKVDDVLIGV
;
A
#
# COMPACT_ATOMS: atom_id res chain seq x y z
N MET A 1 12.67 -3.92 -11.54
CA MET A 1 11.99 -4.30 -10.32
C MET A 1 10.91 -3.31 -10.01
N GLY A 2 9.65 -3.77 -10.02
CA GLY A 2 8.50 -2.90 -9.85
C GLY A 2 8.51 -2.09 -8.57
N GLN A 3 9.05 -2.65 -7.50
CA GLN A 3 9.07 -1.98 -6.22
C GLN A 3 10.12 -0.90 -6.09
N THR A 4 11.14 -0.93 -6.93
CA THR A 4 12.27 -0.01 -6.81
C THR A 4 11.91 1.40 -7.22
N TRP A 5 11.05 1.56 -8.22
CA TRP A 5 10.71 2.89 -8.69
C TRP A 5 9.91 3.69 -7.67
N LEU A 6 9.27 3.04 -6.70
CA LEU A 6 8.58 3.75 -5.63
C LEU A 6 9.54 4.67 -4.89
N PHE A 7 10.77 4.24 -4.69
CA PHE A 7 11.77 5.05 -4.03
C PHE A 7 12.12 6.28 -4.85
N LEU A 8 12.22 6.10 -6.16
CA LEU A 8 12.57 7.18 -7.06
C LEU A 8 11.48 8.24 -7.09
N VAL A 9 10.22 7.82 -7.08
CA VAL A 9 9.09 8.73 -7.09
C VAL A 9 9.09 9.61 -5.85
N CYS A 10 9.40 9.05 -4.71
CA CYS A 10 9.40 9.79 -3.45
C CYS A 10 10.73 10.49 -3.17
N GLY A 11 11.75 10.23 -3.98
CA GLY A 11 13.04 10.89 -3.90
C GLY A 11 13.99 10.30 -2.88
N PHE A 12 13.60 10.17 -1.66
CA PHE A 12 14.49 9.67 -0.61
C PHE A 12 13.83 8.57 0.21
N VAL A 13 12.76 8.05 -0.26
CA VAL A 13 12.00 7.07 0.46
C VAL A 13 12.74 5.76 0.55
N LEU A 14 12.67 5.18 1.71
CA LEU A 14 13.23 3.88 1.97
C LEU A 14 12.12 2.92 2.26
N VAL A 15 11.53 2.37 1.22
CA VAL A 15 10.72 1.16 1.35
C VAL A 15 11.72 0.05 1.56
N ASN A 16 11.79 -0.47 2.75
CA ASN A 16 12.83 -1.41 3.11
C ASN A 16 12.63 -2.74 2.42
N MET A 17 11.38 -3.16 2.24
CA MET A 17 11.11 -4.46 1.68
C MET A 17 9.68 -4.55 1.17
N ILE A 18 9.55 -5.18 0.00
CA ILE A 18 8.25 -5.57 -0.55
C ILE A 18 8.25 -7.08 -0.69
N THR A 19 7.21 -7.72 -0.19
CA THR A 19 7.03 -9.17 -0.32
C THR A 19 5.67 -9.44 -0.92
N HIS A 20 5.64 -10.34 -1.90
CA HIS A 20 4.39 -10.74 -2.57
C HIS A 20 3.92 -12.08 -2.02
N HIS A 21 2.66 -12.15 -1.65
CA HIS A 21 2.04 -13.38 -1.17
C HIS A 21 0.88 -13.72 -2.08
N PHE A 22 0.85 -14.93 -2.59
CA PHE A 22 -0.19 -15.39 -3.50
C PHE A 22 -0.92 -16.59 -2.92
N SER A 23 -2.21 -16.63 -3.15
CA SER A 23 -3.06 -17.77 -2.90
C SER A 23 -4.08 -17.87 -4.03
N ASP A 24 -4.96 -18.86 -3.97
CA ASP A 24 -5.97 -19.01 -5.01
C ASP A 24 -6.93 -17.82 -4.99
N GLY A 25 -6.91 -17.03 -6.06
CA GLY A 25 -7.77 -15.87 -6.18
C GLY A 25 -7.44 -14.69 -5.28
N LEU A 26 -6.33 -14.73 -4.54
CA LEU A 26 -5.94 -13.69 -3.60
C LEU A 26 -4.48 -13.31 -3.75
N TYR A 27 -4.22 -12.04 -3.50
CA TYR A 27 -2.87 -11.51 -3.46
C TYR A 27 -2.73 -10.56 -2.28
N ALA A 28 -1.63 -10.67 -1.55
CA ALA A 28 -1.29 -9.70 -0.51
C ALA A 28 0.09 -9.12 -0.79
N LYS A 29 0.16 -7.81 -0.87
CA LYS A 29 1.43 -7.09 -0.99
C LYS A 29 1.84 -6.60 0.39
N GLN A 30 2.94 -7.10 0.88
CA GLN A 30 3.50 -6.70 2.18
C GLN A 30 4.59 -5.67 1.94
N ALA A 31 4.50 -4.56 2.65
CA ALA A 31 5.49 -3.49 2.56
C ALA A 31 5.98 -3.11 3.95
N VAL A 32 7.28 -2.91 4.08
CA VAL A 32 7.91 -2.41 5.30
C VAL A 32 8.40 -1.00 5.02
N PHE A 33 7.93 -0.05 5.81
CA PHE A 33 8.26 1.36 5.65
C PHE A 33 9.01 1.88 6.85
N SER A 34 10.03 2.70 6.61
CA SER A 34 10.65 3.48 7.68
C SER A 34 9.75 4.65 8.06
N ALA A 35 9.88 5.11 9.30
CA ALA A 35 9.23 6.35 9.75
C ALA A 35 9.55 7.48 8.77
N GLY A 36 8.55 8.28 8.45
CA GLY A 36 8.68 9.39 7.50
C GLY A 36 8.45 9.03 6.04
N THR A 37 8.34 7.75 5.71
CA THR A 37 8.03 7.32 4.34
C THR A 37 6.67 7.83 3.91
N VAL A 38 6.61 8.38 2.71
CA VAL A 38 5.35 8.86 2.12
C VAL A 38 5.06 8.04 0.87
N ILE A 39 3.86 7.45 0.85
CA ILE A 39 3.33 6.82 -0.37
C ILE A 39 2.46 7.87 -1.03
N LEU A 40 2.82 8.24 -2.25
CA LEU A 40 2.14 9.31 -2.96
C LEU A 40 0.67 8.97 -3.19
N LYS A 41 -0.13 10.02 -3.26
CA LYS A 41 -1.56 9.89 -3.52
C LYS A 41 -1.79 9.23 -4.87
N HIS A 42 -2.70 8.29 -4.91
CA HIS A 42 -3.14 7.64 -6.13
C HIS A 42 -4.56 7.14 -5.97
N THR A 43 -5.18 6.80 -7.09
CA THR A 43 -6.57 6.35 -7.13
C THR A 43 -6.59 4.94 -7.70
N HIS A 44 -7.28 4.04 -7.00
CA HIS A 44 -7.47 2.67 -7.49
C HIS A 44 -8.80 2.54 -8.22
N THR A 45 -8.84 1.62 -9.20
CA THR A 45 -10.10 1.28 -9.87
C THR A 45 -10.90 0.25 -9.10
N PHE A 46 -10.27 -0.46 -8.17
CA PHE A 46 -10.92 -1.49 -7.36
C PHE A 46 -10.76 -1.16 -5.88
N SER A 47 -11.82 -1.44 -5.12
CA SER A 47 -11.71 -1.38 -3.67
C SER A 47 -10.89 -2.55 -3.16
N HIS A 48 -10.15 -2.34 -2.08
CA HIS A 48 -9.39 -3.40 -1.46
C HIS A 48 -9.25 -3.16 0.04
N LEU A 49 -8.78 -4.18 0.74
CA LEU A 49 -8.48 -4.05 2.16
C LEU A 49 -6.98 -3.84 2.35
N SER A 50 -6.65 -3.01 3.33
CA SER A 50 -5.28 -2.85 3.79
C SER A 50 -5.22 -3.15 5.27
N ILE A 51 -4.15 -3.83 5.68
CA ILE A 51 -3.93 -4.15 7.09
C ILE A 51 -2.65 -3.49 7.53
N LEU A 52 -2.77 -2.63 8.55
CA LEU A 52 -1.60 -2.09 9.24
C LEU A 52 -1.28 -3.06 10.38
N ALA A 53 -0.23 -3.85 10.18
CA ALA A 53 0.15 -4.90 11.13
C ALA A 53 1.05 -4.37 12.23
N LYS A 54 1.82 -3.30 11.95
CA LYS A 54 2.73 -2.70 12.93
C LYS A 54 2.86 -1.21 12.63
N GLY A 55 2.91 -0.41 13.68
CA GLY A 55 3.23 1.00 13.57
C GLY A 55 2.04 1.93 13.55
N LYS A 56 2.27 3.15 13.09
CA LYS A 56 1.28 4.22 13.05
C LYS A 56 1.44 4.99 11.75
N VAL A 57 0.32 5.28 11.10
CA VAL A 57 0.30 5.99 9.81
C VAL A 57 -0.72 7.12 9.84
N ALA A 58 -0.49 8.12 9.01
CA ALA A 58 -1.52 9.09 8.64
C ALA A 58 -2.01 8.71 7.24
N VAL A 59 -3.31 8.48 7.12
CA VAL A 59 -3.96 8.15 5.84
C VAL A 59 -4.69 9.38 5.36
N MET A 60 -4.40 9.78 4.13
CA MET A 60 -5.02 10.94 3.48
C MET A 60 -6.03 10.40 2.47
N LYS A 61 -7.31 10.72 2.69
CA LYS A 61 -8.41 10.31 1.80
C LYS A 61 -9.11 11.59 1.34
N GLY A 62 -8.87 11.97 0.10
CA GLY A 62 -9.36 13.26 -0.37
C GLY A 62 -8.75 14.38 0.47
N GLU A 63 -9.59 15.15 1.15
CA GLU A 63 -9.14 16.24 2.02
C GLU A 63 -9.05 15.83 3.51
N GLU A 64 -9.46 14.60 3.82
CA GLU A 64 -9.46 14.13 5.20
C GLU A 64 -8.14 13.43 5.51
N ILE A 65 -7.69 13.60 6.76
CA ILE A 65 -6.51 12.92 7.28
C ILE A 65 -6.92 12.17 8.53
N GLU A 66 -6.58 10.90 8.57
CA GLU A 66 -6.88 10.05 9.71
C GLU A 66 -5.59 9.38 10.19
N VAL A 67 -5.30 9.47 11.48
CA VAL A 67 -4.17 8.75 12.08
C VAL A 67 -4.66 7.38 12.55
N ILE A 68 -3.96 6.34 12.12
CA ILE A 68 -4.35 4.96 12.39
C ILE A 68 -3.17 4.26 13.05
N GLU A 69 -3.46 3.52 14.10
CA GLU A 69 -2.46 2.76 14.85
C GLU A 69 -2.74 1.27 14.74
N ALA A 70 -1.69 0.49 14.55
CA ALA A 70 -1.80 -0.97 14.41
C ALA A 70 -2.23 -1.63 15.73
N PRO A 71 -2.94 -2.77 15.66
CA PRO A 71 -3.40 -3.40 14.43
C PRO A 71 -4.68 -2.74 13.90
N ALA A 72 -4.78 -2.61 12.59
CA ALA A 72 -5.95 -2.01 11.98
C ALA A 72 -6.20 -2.60 10.60
N CYS A 73 -7.47 -2.71 10.23
CA CYS A 73 -7.88 -3.10 8.89
C CYS A 73 -8.68 -1.94 8.29
N ILE A 74 -8.32 -1.54 7.10
CA ILE A 74 -8.84 -0.33 6.47
C ILE A 74 -9.34 -0.69 5.08
N GLU A 75 -10.53 -0.20 4.72
CA GLU A 75 -10.99 -0.31 3.35
C GLU A 75 -10.51 0.89 2.55
N ILE A 76 -9.86 0.63 1.42
CA ILE A 76 -9.49 1.66 0.44
C ILE A 76 -10.48 1.55 -0.70
N LYS A 77 -11.34 2.54 -0.84
CA LYS A 77 -12.43 2.49 -1.82
C LYS A 77 -11.96 2.91 -3.20
N ALA A 78 -12.50 2.24 -4.22
CA ALA A 78 -12.29 2.60 -5.60
C ALA A 78 -12.73 4.05 -5.84
N GLY A 79 -11.98 4.75 -6.68
CA GLY A 79 -12.32 6.12 -7.07
C GLY A 79 -11.94 7.19 -6.06
N VAL A 80 -11.43 6.83 -4.90
CA VAL A 80 -11.01 7.79 -3.88
C VAL A 80 -9.50 7.93 -3.92
N THR A 81 -9.02 9.14 -4.12
CA THR A 81 -7.60 9.43 -4.07
C THR A 81 -7.12 9.34 -2.62
N HIS A 82 -6.06 8.57 -2.40
CA HIS A 82 -5.52 8.43 -1.06
C HIS A 82 -4.00 8.36 -1.06
N GLY A 83 -3.40 8.65 0.06
CA GLY A 83 -1.97 8.52 0.29
C GLY A 83 -1.74 8.10 1.73
N VAL A 84 -0.52 7.69 2.03
CA VAL A 84 -0.14 7.21 3.37
C VAL A 84 1.20 7.80 3.74
N LYS A 85 1.32 8.25 4.99
CA LYS A 85 2.59 8.67 5.57
C LYS A 85 2.87 7.85 6.82
N ALA A 86 4.02 7.18 6.85
CA ALA A 86 4.43 6.44 8.03
C ALA A 86 4.89 7.40 9.12
N ILE A 87 4.22 7.38 10.26
CA ILE A 87 4.62 8.18 11.43
C ILE A 87 5.73 7.45 12.17
N THR A 88 5.63 6.13 12.27
CA THR A 88 6.65 5.24 12.82
C THR A 88 7.06 4.24 11.75
N ASP A 89 8.03 3.37 12.05
CA ASP A 89 8.28 2.21 11.22
C ASP A 89 7.02 1.36 11.16
N CYS A 90 6.65 0.89 9.97
CA CYS A 90 5.38 0.23 9.75
C CYS A 90 5.52 -1.04 8.93
N VAL A 91 4.58 -1.95 9.15
CA VAL A 91 4.34 -3.11 8.29
C VAL A 91 2.90 -3.01 7.79
N TRP A 92 2.74 -3.01 6.47
CA TRP A 92 1.48 -2.75 5.79
C TRP A 92 1.20 -3.82 4.75
N PHE A 93 -0.04 -4.32 4.72
CA PHE A 93 -0.46 -5.28 3.69
C PHE A 93 -1.60 -4.67 2.87
N CYS A 94 -1.50 -4.82 1.55
CA CYS A 94 -2.63 -4.54 0.65
C CYS A 94 -3.14 -5.86 0.12
N ILE A 95 -4.44 -6.12 0.23
CA ILE A 95 -5.04 -7.40 -0.09
C ILE A 95 -6.03 -7.22 -1.24
N HIS A 96 -5.82 -7.98 -2.31
CA HIS A 96 -6.63 -7.90 -3.52
C HIS A 96 -7.12 -9.27 -3.95
N ALA A 97 -8.34 -9.30 -4.50
CA ALA A 97 -8.84 -10.48 -5.18
C ALA A 97 -8.32 -10.43 -6.62
N THR A 98 -7.49 -11.39 -6.97
CA THR A 98 -6.95 -11.50 -8.33
C THR A 98 -6.37 -12.89 -8.51
N ASP A 99 -6.41 -13.37 -9.75
CA ASP A 99 -5.73 -14.62 -10.13
C ASP A 99 -4.32 -14.37 -10.64
N GLU A 100 -3.92 -13.12 -10.77
CA GLU A 100 -2.57 -12.78 -11.21
C GLU A 100 -1.55 -13.26 -10.20
N LYS A 101 -0.55 -14.01 -10.67
CA LYS A 101 0.50 -14.56 -9.83
C LYS A 101 1.90 -14.10 -10.24
N ASP A 102 2.00 -13.25 -11.23
CA ASP A 102 3.27 -12.72 -11.70
C ASP A 102 3.57 -11.40 -10.96
N PRO A 103 4.60 -11.36 -10.11
CA PRO A 103 4.93 -10.13 -9.39
C PRO A 103 5.18 -8.94 -10.29
N SER A 104 5.62 -9.17 -11.53
CA SER A 104 5.89 -8.09 -12.46
C SER A 104 4.63 -7.47 -13.04
N LYS A 105 3.48 -8.14 -12.91
CA LYS A 105 2.19 -7.70 -13.47
C LYS A 105 1.19 -7.28 -12.41
N VAL A 106 1.39 -7.72 -11.19
CA VAL A 106 0.39 -7.51 -10.14
C VAL A 106 0.19 -6.04 -9.81
N ASP A 107 1.21 -5.20 -9.95
CA ASP A 107 1.07 -3.77 -9.70
C ASP A 107 0.08 -3.11 -10.66
N ASP A 108 0.01 -3.58 -11.90
CA ASP A 108 -0.97 -3.08 -12.88
C ASP A 108 -2.40 -3.36 -12.41
N VAL A 109 -2.61 -4.53 -11.80
CA VAL A 109 -3.90 -4.90 -11.24
C VAL A 109 -4.24 -3.98 -10.06
N LEU A 110 -3.26 -3.70 -9.20
CA LEU A 110 -3.47 -2.92 -7.99
C LEU A 110 -3.90 -1.49 -8.28
N ILE A 111 -3.32 -0.87 -9.27
CA ILE A 111 -3.61 0.53 -9.58
C ILE A 111 -4.59 0.68 -10.73
N GLY A 112 -5.05 -0.43 -11.29
CA GLY A 112 -6.07 -0.40 -12.33
C GLY A 112 -5.60 0.19 -13.65
N VAL A 113 -4.37 0.01 -13.97
CA VAL A 113 -3.81 0.51 -15.22
C VAL A 113 -4.20 -0.40 -16.38
#